data_622cac11fac224c5e69cd8d861511532
#
_entry.id   622cac11fac224c5e69cd8d861511532
#
_cell.length_a   1.000
_cell.length_b   1.000
_cell.length_c   1.000
_cell.angle_alpha   90.00
_cell.angle_beta   90.00
_cell.angle_gamma   90.00
#
_symmetry.space_group_name_H-M   'P 1'
#
loop_
_entity.id
_entity.type
_entity.pdbx_description
1 polymer ?
#
loop_
_entity_poly.entity_id
_entity_poly.type
_entity_poly.pdbx_seq_one_letter_code
_entity_poly.pdbx_strand_id
1 'polypeptide(L)'
;SQPNFPIAAVKDTGLTVSAIFALTDFTEENGATVIAPGSHRWPGRLPAVEAAQTCHATMTAGSALLYSGKVIHGGGSNSSLDQWRVGLHAGFVLGWLRAEENHQLTTSIDTARCLPEHAQRMLGFRSFTPPKAARLGLVNYEDAGLLLD
;
A
#
# COMPACT_ATOMS: atom_id res chain seq x y z
N SER A 1 -26.82 -10.37 -13.58
CA SER A 1 -26.54 -10.81 -12.20
C SER A 1 -25.37 -9.98 -11.70
N GLN A 2 -25.60 -9.15 -10.68
CA GLN A 2 -24.52 -8.43 -10.03
C GLN A 2 -23.50 -9.43 -9.47
N PRO A 3 -22.20 -9.23 -9.68
CA PRO A 3 -21.23 -10.07 -9.03
C PRO A 3 -21.41 -9.91 -7.51
N ASN A 4 -21.71 -11.01 -6.83
CA ASN A 4 -21.73 -11.05 -5.38
C ASN A 4 -20.31 -10.82 -4.88
N PHE A 5 -19.95 -9.57 -4.65
CA PHE A 5 -18.79 -9.25 -3.83
C PHE A 5 -19.14 -9.70 -2.41
N PRO A 6 -18.45 -10.70 -1.85
CA PRO A 6 -18.73 -11.11 -0.49
C PRO A 6 -18.25 -10.02 0.47
N ILE A 7 -19.15 -9.07 0.78
CA ILE A 7 -18.89 -8.00 1.77
C ILE A 7 -18.44 -8.60 3.11
N ALA A 8 -18.87 -9.81 3.44
CA ALA A 8 -18.39 -10.54 4.61
C ALA A 8 -16.89 -10.86 4.55
N ALA A 9 -16.34 -11.17 3.37
CA ALA A 9 -14.90 -11.43 3.22
C ALA A 9 -14.03 -10.16 3.38
N VAL A 10 -14.63 -8.98 3.20
CA VAL A 10 -13.91 -7.70 3.34
C VAL A 10 -13.76 -7.31 4.81
N LYS A 11 -14.61 -7.82 5.70
CA LYS A 11 -14.56 -7.46 7.13
C LYS A 11 -13.26 -7.89 7.82
N ASP A 12 -12.70 -9.03 7.43
CA ASP A 12 -11.51 -9.62 8.04
C ASP A 12 -10.27 -9.50 7.14
N THR A 13 -10.44 -9.08 5.89
CA THR A 13 -9.35 -8.95 4.92
C THR A 13 -8.84 -7.50 4.92
N GLY A 14 -7.53 -7.32 5.03
CA GLY A 14 -6.90 -6.03 4.79
C GLY A 14 -7.08 -5.63 3.32
N LEU A 15 -7.61 -4.43 3.08
CA LEU A 15 -7.79 -3.90 1.72
C LEU A 15 -6.49 -3.37 1.13
N THR A 16 -5.55 -3.01 1.99
CA THR A 16 -4.29 -2.39 1.63
C THR A 16 -3.14 -2.98 2.42
N VAL A 17 -1.99 -3.02 1.79
CA VAL A 17 -0.69 -3.34 2.41
C VAL A 17 0.27 -2.22 2.06
N SER A 18 1.00 -1.75 3.06
CA SER A 18 2.02 -0.72 2.88
C SER A 18 3.40 -1.29 3.17
N ALA A 19 4.38 -0.81 2.42
CA ALA A 19 5.79 -1.04 2.66
C ALA A 19 6.50 0.30 2.79
N ILE A 20 7.34 0.45 3.81
CA ILE A 20 8.26 1.58 3.94
C ILE A 20 9.67 1.03 3.87
N PHE A 21 10.41 1.41 2.84
CA PHE A 21 11.82 1.05 2.66
C PHE A 21 12.68 2.14 3.27
N ALA A 22 13.58 1.78 4.17
CA ALA A 22 14.53 2.69 4.78
C ALA A 22 15.66 3.01 3.78
N LEU A 23 15.76 4.23 3.32
CA LEU A 23 16.86 4.71 2.48
C LEU A 23 18.02 5.26 3.33
N THR A 24 17.73 5.68 4.56
CA THR A 24 18.67 5.96 5.64
C THR A 24 18.28 5.14 6.86
N ASP A 25 19.11 5.07 7.88
CA ASP A 25 18.73 4.45 9.15
C ASP A 25 17.52 5.15 9.76
N PHE A 26 16.59 4.37 10.30
CA PHE A 26 15.45 4.86 11.06
C PHE A 26 15.72 4.62 12.54
N THR A 27 15.85 5.70 13.31
CA THR A 27 16.06 5.70 14.76
C THR A 27 14.91 6.41 15.47
N GLU A 28 14.77 6.18 16.75
CA GLU A 28 13.78 6.94 17.54
C GLU A 28 14.07 8.44 17.46
N GLU A 29 15.34 8.82 17.51
CA GLU A 29 15.79 10.20 17.51
C GLU A 29 15.49 10.92 16.21
N ASN A 30 15.68 10.26 15.03
CA ASN A 30 15.37 10.88 13.73
C ASN A 30 13.93 10.68 13.27
N GLY A 31 13.05 10.20 14.16
CA GLY A 31 11.62 10.11 13.92
C GLY A 31 11.20 8.85 13.17
N ALA A 32 11.74 7.68 13.52
CA ALA A 32 11.26 6.40 13.02
C ALA A 32 9.74 6.30 13.11
N THR A 33 9.12 5.61 12.14
CA THR A 33 7.67 5.42 12.11
C THR A 33 7.18 4.80 13.41
N VAL A 34 6.22 5.45 14.06
CA VAL A 34 5.54 4.94 15.25
C VAL A 34 4.38 4.07 14.81
N ILE A 35 4.29 2.88 15.36
CA ILE A 35 3.23 1.92 15.07
C ILE A 35 2.58 1.41 16.34
N ALA A 36 1.28 1.08 16.29
CA ALA A 36 0.58 0.36 17.34
C ALA A 36 0.43 -1.11 16.92
N PRO A 37 1.30 -2.02 17.38
CA PRO A 37 1.28 -3.42 16.98
C PRO A 37 -0.06 -4.08 17.32
N GLY A 38 -0.63 -4.83 16.36
CA GLY A 38 -1.90 -5.51 16.57
C GLY A 38 -3.14 -4.64 16.39
N SER A 39 -3.01 -3.32 16.22
CA SER A 39 -4.14 -2.38 16.09
C SER A 39 -5.06 -2.65 14.91
N HIS A 40 -4.61 -3.37 13.88
CA HIS A 40 -5.47 -3.81 12.76
C HIS A 40 -6.62 -4.73 13.20
N ARG A 41 -6.56 -5.28 14.42
CA ARG A 41 -7.60 -6.14 15.03
C ARG A 41 -8.44 -5.40 16.07
N TRP A 42 -8.13 -4.15 16.39
CA TRP A 42 -8.88 -3.41 17.40
C TRP A 42 -10.28 -3.08 16.91
N PRO A 43 -11.28 -3.19 17.77
CA PRO A 43 -12.65 -2.84 17.41
C PRO A 43 -12.81 -1.32 17.32
N GLY A 44 -13.69 -0.87 16.46
CA GLY A 44 -14.07 0.53 16.36
C GLY A 44 -13.32 1.31 15.28
N ARG A 45 -13.66 2.59 15.20
CA ARG A 45 -13.13 3.52 14.21
C ARG A 45 -12.15 4.46 14.87
N LEU A 46 -10.85 4.24 14.67
CA LEU A 46 -9.77 5.08 15.19
C LEU A 46 -9.87 5.30 16.72
N PRO A 47 -9.64 4.25 17.51
CA PRO A 47 -9.58 4.42 18.97
C PRO A 47 -8.42 5.36 19.34
N ALA A 48 -8.53 6.02 20.48
CA ALA A 48 -7.39 6.71 21.06
C ALA A 48 -6.27 5.69 21.31
N VAL A 49 -5.05 6.02 20.93
CA VAL A 49 -3.87 5.17 21.12
C VAL A 49 -3.02 5.78 22.20
N GLU A 50 -2.75 5.01 23.25
CA GLU A 50 -1.84 5.41 24.34
C GLU A 50 -0.38 5.16 23.92
N ALA A 51 0.54 5.98 24.39
CA ALA A 51 1.97 5.84 24.09
C ALA A 51 2.51 4.44 24.43
N ALA A 52 2.05 3.85 25.53
CA ALA A 52 2.43 2.50 25.93
C ALA A 52 2.02 1.38 24.96
N GLN A 53 1.10 1.67 24.04
CA GLN A 53 0.63 0.73 23.02
C GLN A 53 1.39 0.86 21.70
N THR A 54 2.38 1.75 21.64
CA THR A 54 3.14 2.05 20.43
C THR A 54 4.61 1.65 20.57
N CYS A 55 5.24 1.45 19.43
CA CYS A 55 6.70 1.32 19.35
C CYS A 55 7.22 2.01 18.10
N HIS A 56 8.50 2.37 18.11
CA HIS A 56 9.20 2.89 16.96
C HIS A 56 9.67 1.74 16.07
N ALA A 57 9.40 1.83 14.78
CA ALA A 57 9.93 0.91 13.78
C ALA A 57 11.36 1.32 13.41
N THR A 58 12.29 1.11 14.35
CA THR A 58 13.71 1.34 14.09
C THR A 58 14.25 0.28 13.16
N MET A 59 15.06 0.67 12.19
CA MET A 59 15.64 -0.25 11.20
C MET A 59 16.82 0.40 10.47
N THR A 60 17.74 -0.43 10.01
CA THR A 60 18.89 0.02 9.22
C THR A 60 18.49 0.31 7.77
N ALA A 61 19.25 1.15 7.10
CA ALA A 61 19.10 1.40 5.67
C ALA A 61 19.09 0.07 4.87
N GLY A 62 18.24 -0.01 3.85
CA GLY A 62 18.00 -1.23 3.07
C GLY A 62 16.95 -2.18 3.67
N SER A 63 16.47 -1.93 4.89
CA SER A 63 15.36 -2.70 5.49
C SER A 63 14.00 -2.20 5.01
N ALA A 64 12.98 -3.02 5.21
CA ALA A 64 11.60 -2.64 4.92
C ALA A 64 10.65 -3.02 6.07
N LEU A 65 9.75 -2.11 6.40
CA LEU A 65 8.60 -2.36 7.27
C LEU A 65 7.37 -2.63 6.40
N LEU A 66 6.78 -3.83 6.54
CA LEU A 66 5.51 -4.17 5.89
C LEU A 66 4.39 -4.19 6.93
N TYR A 67 3.27 -3.55 6.61
CA TYR A 67 2.12 -3.51 7.52
C TYR A 67 0.79 -3.43 6.76
N SER A 68 -0.27 -3.92 7.40
CA SER A 68 -1.63 -3.77 6.89
C SER A 68 -2.05 -2.29 6.98
N GLY A 69 -2.77 -1.78 5.98
CA GLY A 69 -3.32 -0.42 6.02
C GLY A 69 -4.29 -0.15 7.19
N LYS A 70 -4.71 -1.19 7.92
CA LYS A 70 -5.48 -1.05 9.15
C LYS A 70 -4.62 -0.81 10.41
N VAL A 71 -3.30 -0.95 10.31
CA VAL A 71 -2.41 -0.68 11.45
C VAL A 71 -2.36 0.82 11.70
N ILE A 72 -2.61 1.21 12.93
CA ILE A 72 -2.48 2.61 13.35
C ILE A 72 -0.99 2.94 13.41
N HIS A 73 -0.61 3.96 12.66
CA HIS A 73 0.78 4.38 12.54
C HIS A 73 0.88 5.88 12.25
N GLY A 74 2.07 6.42 12.43
CA GLY A 74 2.37 7.82 12.13
C GLY A 74 3.87 8.07 12.03
N GLY A 75 4.26 9.24 11.57
CA GLY A 75 5.65 9.68 11.64
C GLY A 75 6.05 9.97 13.08
N GLY A 76 7.21 9.50 13.52
CA GLY A 76 7.82 9.94 14.77
C GLY A 76 8.33 11.37 14.65
N SER A 77 8.48 12.04 15.80
CA SER A 77 9.10 13.36 15.86
C SER A 77 10.61 13.23 15.67
N ASN A 78 11.18 14.04 14.80
CA ASN A 78 12.63 14.14 14.67
C ASN A 78 13.14 15.13 15.74
N SER A 79 13.87 14.63 16.71
CA SER A 79 14.53 15.41 17.77
C SER A 79 16.04 15.57 17.53
N SER A 80 16.56 14.97 16.48
CA SER A 80 17.97 15.15 16.09
C SER A 80 18.23 16.56 15.54
N LEU A 81 19.47 17.02 15.66
CA LEU A 81 19.88 18.33 15.14
C LEU A 81 20.17 18.31 13.63
N ASP A 82 20.62 17.17 13.10
CA ASP A 82 21.23 17.09 11.77
C ASP A 82 20.93 15.79 11.01
N GLN A 83 20.09 14.91 11.56
CA GLN A 83 19.76 13.63 10.90
C GLN A 83 18.44 13.71 10.17
N TRP A 84 18.45 13.33 8.91
CA TRP A 84 17.26 13.18 8.08
C TRP A 84 16.89 11.72 7.91
N ARG A 85 15.64 11.40 8.19
CA ARG A 85 15.08 10.09 7.90
C ARG A 85 14.45 10.11 6.51
N VAL A 86 15.02 9.35 5.59
CA VAL A 86 14.54 9.23 4.22
C VAL A 86 14.00 7.82 4.00
N GLY A 87 12.77 7.71 3.57
CA GLY A 87 12.12 6.44 3.25
C GLY A 87 11.30 6.51 1.99
N LEU A 88 11.20 5.38 1.29
CA LEU A 88 10.31 5.19 0.16
C LEU A 88 9.07 4.44 0.64
N HIS A 89 7.89 5.04 0.49
CA HIS A 89 6.61 4.40 0.77
C HIS A 89 6.03 3.80 -0.50
N ALA A 90 5.60 2.54 -0.43
CA ALA A 90 4.84 1.86 -1.46
C ALA A 90 3.54 1.32 -0.87
N GLY A 91 2.41 1.81 -1.36
CA GLY A 91 1.07 1.35 -0.97
C GLY A 91 0.47 0.43 -2.03
N PHE A 92 -0.02 -0.73 -1.61
CA PHE A 92 -0.69 -1.70 -2.48
C PHE A 92 -2.14 -1.84 -2.05
N VAL A 93 -3.03 -1.86 -3.02
CA VAL A 93 -4.47 -2.07 -2.81
C VAL A 93 -4.92 -3.34 -3.53
N LEU A 94 -6.05 -3.88 -3.12
CA LEU A 94 -6.65 -4.99 -3.87
C LEU A 94 -6.93 -4.56 -5.31
N GLY A 95 -6.69 -5.45 -6.26
CA GLY A 95 -6.77 -5.16 -7.70
C GLY A 95 -8.14 -4.71 -8.23
N TRP A 96 -9.20 -4.78 -7.41
CA TRP A 96 -10.53 -4.24 -7.72
C TRP A 96 -10.78 -2.87 -7.07
N LEU A 97 -9.83 -2.37 -6.27
CA LEU A 97 -9.87 -1.02 -5.73
C LEU A 97 -9.03 -0.07 -6.59
N ARG A 98 -9.47 1.16 -6.66
CA ARG A 98 -8.65 2.21 -7.25
C ARG A 98 -7.50 2.54 -6.30
N ALA A 99 -6.30 2.61 -6.84
CA ALA A 99 -5.14 3.10 -6.10
C ALA A 99 -5.34 4.59 -5.69
N GLU A 100 -4.74 5.00 -4.60
CA GLU A 100 -4.77 6.39 -4.13
C GLU A 100 -4.18 7.33 -5.19
N GLU A 101 -3.04 6.93 -5.80
CA GLU A 101 -2.47 7.60 -6.96
C GLU A 101 -3.01 6.98 -8.25
N ASN A 102 -3.49 7.80 -9.18
CA ASN A 102 -3.99 7.33 -10.47
C ASN A 102 -2.84 7.17 -11.47
N HIS A 103 -2.14 6.05 -11.38
CA HIS A 103 -0.98 5.76 -12.23
C HIS A 103 -1.29 5.78 -13.72
N GLN A 104 -2.51 5.47 -14.13
CA GLN A 104 -2.91 5.53 -15.54
C GLN A 104 -2.91 6.95 -16.12
N LEU A 105 -3.01 7.97 -15.25
CA LEU A 105 -2.94 9.38 -15.66
C LEU A 105 -1.54 9.98 -15.45
N THR A 106 -0.78 9.47 -14.49
CA THR A 106 0.53 10.03 -14.11
C THR A 106 1.71 9.33 -14.77
N THR A 107 1.50 8.14 -15.33
CA THR A 107 2.52 7.37 -16.06
C THR A 107 2.18 7.35 -17.54
N SER A 108 3.13 7.73 -18.39
CA SER A 108 2.91 7.68 -19.84
C SER A 108 2.77 6.24 -20.35
N ILE A 109 2.03 6.07 -21.45
CA ILE A 109 1.88 4.77 -22.12
C ILE A 109 3.24 4.21 -22.52
N ASP A 110 4.14 5.03 -23.04
CA ASP A 110 5.49 4.59 -23.45
C ASP A 110 6.30 4.07 -22.25
N THR A 111 6.19 4.73 -21.10
CA THR A 111 6.79 4.22 -19.87
C THR A 111 6.15 2.90 -19.45
N ALA A 112 4.82 2.81 -19.50
CA ALA A 112 4.11 1.58 -19.12
C ALA A 112 4.48 0.39 -20.00
N ARG A 113 4.67 0.61 -21.32
CA ARG A 113 5.14 -0.42 -22.27
C ARG A 113 6.50 -1.01 -21.90
N CYS A 114 7.39 -0.19 -21.36
CA CYS A 114 8.73 -0.63 -20.96
C CYS A 114 8.76 -1.42 -19.66
N LEU A 115 7.65 -1.44 -18.89
CA LEU A 115 7.58 -2.14 -17.61
C LEU A 115 7.32 -3.64 -17.80
N PRO A 116 7.84 -4.49 -16.92
CA PRO A 116 7.44 -5.89 -16.87
C PRO A 116 5.92 -6.04 -16.64
N GLU A 117 5.31 -7.08 -17.18
CA GLU A 117 3.86 -7.30 -17.13
C GLU A 117 3.29 -7.22 -15.71
N HIS A 118 3.98 -7.78 -14.71
CA HIS A 118 3.52 -7.72 -13.33
C HIS A 118 3.49 -6.28 -12.79
N ALA A 119 4.43 -5.42 -13.18
CA ALA A 119 4.41 -4.02 -12.80
C ALA A 119 3.27 -3.27 -13.51
N GLN A 120 3.01 -3.56 -14.78
CA GLN A 120 1.85 -3.03 -15.50
C GLN A 120 0.53 -3.39 -14.81
N ARG A 121 0.41 -4.65 -14.30
CA ARG A 121 -0.75 -5.10 -13.53
C ARG A 121 -0.89 -4.35 -12.21
N MET A 122 0.21 -4.17 -11.48
CA MET A 122 0.22 -3.46 -10.19
C MET A 122 -0.16 -1.98 -10.34
N LEU A 123 0.23 -1.35 -11.43
CA LEU A 123 -0.10 0.05 -11.74
C LEU A 123 -1.47 0.21 -12.42
N GLY A 124 -2.18 -0.88 -12.68
CA GLY A 124 -3.53 -0.87 -13.24
C GLY A 124 -3.59 -0.70 -14.77
N PHE A 125 -2.48 -0.90 -15.48
CA PHE A 125 -2.44 -0.88 -16.95
C PHE A 125 -2.92 -2.19 -17.58
N ARG A 126 -3.18 -3.22 -16.78
CA ARG A 126 -3.77 -4.49 -17.21
C ARG A 126 -4.98 -4.81 -16.37
N SER A 127 -5.89 -5.59 -16.94
CA SER A 127 -7.11 -6.01 -16.25
C SER A 127 -6.80 -6.89 -15.05
N PHE A 128 -7.58 -6.71 -13.99
CA PHE A 128 -7.53 -7.58 -12.81
C PHE A 128 -8.42 -8.80 -13.04
N THR A 129 -7.84 -9.98 -12.85
CA THR A 129 -8.55 -11.27 -12.96
C THR A 129 -8.60 -11.93 -11.60
N PRO A 130 -9.68 -11.76 -10.82
CA PRO A 130 -9.83 -12.43 -9.55
C PRO A 130 -10.09 -13.93 -9.75
N PRO A 131 -9.69 -14.78 -8.79
CA PRO A 131 -10.07 -16.20 -8.81
C PRO A 131 -11.60 -16.33 -8.78
N LYS A 132 -12.18 -17.08 -9.71
CA LYS A 132 -13.62 -17.41 -9.76
C LYS A 132 -14.58 -16.22 -9.96
N ALA A 133 -14.12 -15.09 -10.48
CA ALA A 133 -14.98 -13.94 -10.77
C ALA A 133 -14.66 -13.34 -12.15
N ALA A 134 -15.53 -12.45 -12.63
CA ALA A 134 -15.31 -11.75 -13.89
C ALA A 134 -14.09 -10.82 -13.80
N ARG A 135 -13.39 -10.64 -14.92
CA ARG A 135 -12.31 -9.66 -15.02
C ARG A 135 -12.85 -8.24 -14.76
N LEU A 136 -12.00 -7.40 -14.20
CA LEU A 136 -12.29 -5.99 -13.92
C LEU A 136 -11.26 -5.10 -14.60
N GLY A 137 -11.67 -3.88 -14.96
CA GLY A 137 -10.79 -2.93 -15.65
C GLY A 137 -10.56 -3.29 -17.12
N LEU A 138 -11.59 -3.84 -17.78
CA LEU A 138 -11.55 -4.14 -19.21
C LEU A 138 -11.68 -2.88 -20.05
N VAL A 139 -11.10 -2.90 -21.24
CA VAL A 139 -11.33 -1.93 -22.31
C VAL A 139 -12.00 -2.66 -23.47
N ASN A 140 -13.20 -2.25 -23.85
CA ASN A 140 -14.02 -2.94 -24.87
C ASN A 140 -14.18 -4.45 -24.63
N TYR A 141 -14.34 -4.86 -23.35
CA TYR A 141 -14.41 -6.27 -22.92
C TYR A 141 -13.13 -7.09 -23.10
N GLU A 142 -12.02 -6.45 -23.47
CA GLU A 142 -10.70 -7.05 -23.61
C GLU A 142 -9.75 -6.61 -22.49
N ASP A 143 -8.60 -7.26 -22.39
CA ASP A 143 -7.57 -6.86 -21.43
C ASP A 143 -7.06 -5.45 -21.74
N ALA A 144 -7.03 -4.58 -20.72
CA ALA A 144 -6.55 -3.21 -20.90
C ALA A 144 -5.08 -3.17 -21.41
N GLY A 145 -4.31 -4.22 -21.18
CA GLY A 145 -2.94 -4.35 -21.68
C GLY A 145 -2.80 -4.30 -23.19
N LEU A 146 -3.88 -4.58 -23.95
CA LEU A 146 -3.87 -4.43 -25.42
C LEU A 146 -3.59 -2.98 -25.87
N LEU A 147 -3.79 -2.00 -25.00
CA LEU A 147 -3.44 -0.61 -25.27
C LEU A 147 -1.93 -0.35 -25.18
N LEU A 148 -1.18 -1.31 -24.63
CA LEU A 148 0.28 -1.23 -24.51
C LEU A 148 1.01 -1.88 -25.68
N ASP A 149 0.32 -2.75 -26.43
CA ASP A 149 0.84 -3.42 -27.61
C ASP A 149 0.71 -2.49 -28.83
#